data_0878868561f00dc6e7e89dddaa1f369d
#
_entry.id   0878868561f00dc6e7e89dddaa1f369d
#
_cell.length_a   1.000
_cell.length_b   1.000
_cell.length_c   1.000
_cell.angle_alpha   90.00
_cell.angle_beta   90.00
_cell.angle_gamma   90.00
#
_symmetry.space_group_name_H-M   'P 1'
#
loop_
_entity.id
_entity.type
_entity.pdbx_description
1 polymer ?
#
loop_
_entity_poly.entity_id
_entity_poly.type
_entity_poly.pdbx_seq_one_letter_code
_entity_poly.pdbx_strand_id
1 'polypeptide(L)'
;VKCTTAEVPIVEDPSRELMGKAKKVFPAYASELAASRLGNERLERVINRMNEKPETKELVCECENVTMAEVEEIAKESHTRTISDIRRRTRIGMGTCQGAFCGYRAIGVVGDLDAVDLKSKSKMDTKGLFKDFVEQRWKGIRPVLWGNMARETELTRGIYDATLNINGAIDNEE
;
A
#
# COMPACT_ATOMS: atom_id res chain seq x y z
N VAL A 1 6.64 -23.70 24.45
CA VAL A 1 5.91 -22.55 23.87
C VAL A 1 4.55 -23.08 23.48
N LYS A 2 3.48 -22.76 24.25
CA LYS A 2 2.11 -23.07 23.87
C LYS A 2 1.70 -22.12 22.76
N CYS A 3 1.61 -22.61 21.54
CA CYS A 3 1.00 -21.91 20.45
C CYS A 3 -0.51 -21.85 20.73
N THR A 4 -1.01 -20.75 21.24
CA THR A 4 -2.44 -20.48 21.28
C THR A 4 -2.87 -20.23 19.84
N THR A 5 -3.66 -21.13 19.28
CA THR A 5 -4.37 -20.91 18.03
C THR A 5 -5.36 -19.77 18.28
N ALA A 6 -4.94 -18.52 18.03
CA ALA A 6 -5.90 -17.44 17.90
C ALA A 6 -6.79 -17.81 16.72
N GLU A 7 -8.09 -17.91 16.95
CA GLU A 7 -9.05 -18.08 15.88
C GLU A 7 -8.86 -16.91 14.91
N VAL A 8 -8.42 -17.24 13.70
CA VAL A 8 -8.36 -16.23 12.63
C VAL A 8 -9.79 -15.84 12.35
N PRO A 9 -10.17 -14.55 12.52
CA PRO A 9 -11.54 -14.15 12.26
C PRO A 9 -11.87 -14.46 10.80
N ILE A 10 -12.89 -15.28 10.58
CA ILE A 10 -13.41 -15.56 9.26
C ILE A 10 -13.97 -14.25 8.73
N VAL A 11 -13.41 -13.75 7.63
CA VAL A 11 -13.96 -12.59 6.94
C VAL A 11 -15.28 -13.03 6.33
N GLU A 12 -16.39 -12.53 6.86
CA GLU A 12 -17.71 -12.80 6.29
C GLU A 12 -17.83 -12.20 4.89
N ASP A 13 -18.42 -12.95 3.97
CA ASP A 13 -18.69 -12.46 2.63
C ASP A 13 -19.59 -11.22 2.69
N PRO A 14 -19.30 -10.18 1.92
CA PRO A 14 -20.09 -8.97 1.94
C PRO A 14 -21.53 -9.22 1.47
N SER A 15 -22.47 -8.55 2.12
CA SER A 15 -23.89 -8.65 1.74
C SER A 15 -24.11 -8.24 0.27
N ARG A 16 -25.13 -8.79 -0.37
CA ARG A 16 -25.49 -8.41 -1.76
C ARG A 16 -25.71 -6.92 -1.93
N GLU A 17 -26.27 -6.26 -0.93
CA GLU A 17 -26.50 -4.82 -0.94
C GLU A 17 -25.19 -4.04 -0.92
N LEU A 18 -24.24 -4.40 -0.04
CA LEU A 18 -22.93 -3.76 0.05
C LEU A 18 -22.13 -3.97 -1.24
N MET A 19 -22.15 -5.17 -1.80
CA MET A 19 -21.55 -5.45 -3.11
C MET A 19 -22.19 -4.63 -4.23
N GLY A 20 -23.51 -4.43 -4.20
CA GLY A 20 -24.22 -3.57 -5.14
C GLY A 20 -23.75 -2.10 -5.05
N LYS A 21 -23.51 -1.60 -3.85
CA LYS A 21 -22.93 -0.25 -3.63
C LYS A 21 -21.48 -0.20 -4.12
N ALA A 22 -20.66 -1.20 -3.79
CA ALA A 22 -19.26 -1.27 -4.22
C ALA A 22 -19.12 -1.26 -5.75
N LYS A 23 -19.88 -2.07 -6.47
CA LYS A 23 -19.84 -2.14 -7.94
C LYS A 23 -20.18 -0.80 -8.65
N LYS A 24 -20.92 0.08 -7.99
CA LYS A 24 -21.24 1.43 -8.54
C LYS A 24 -20.11 2.44 -8.37
N VAL A 25 -19.22 2.22 -7.41
CA VAL A 25 -18.24 3.21 -6.96
C VAL A 25 -16.83 2.84 -7.39
N PHE A 26 -16.47 1.56 -7.27
CA PHE A 26 -15.16 1.05 -7.63
C PHE A 26 -14.95 0.97 -9.14
N PRO A 27 -13.70 1.11 -9.61
CA PRO A 27 -13.33 0.74 -10.98
C PRO A 27 -13.66 -0.74 -11.25
N ALA A 28 -13.83 -1.09 -12.54
CA ALA A 28 -14.15 -2.45 -12.96
C ALA A 28 -13.24 -3.49 -12.29
N TYR A 29 -13.84 -4.59 -11.84
CA TYR A 29 -13.18 -5.69 -11.11
C TYR A 29 -12.57 -5.35 -9.74
N ALA A 30 -12.30 -4.10 -9.43
CA ALA A 30 -11.68 -3.73 -8.16
C ALA A 30 -12.59 -3.99 -6.95
N SER A 31 -13.91 -3.90 -7.13
CA SER A 31 -14.89 -4.09 -6.04
C SER A 31 -14.84 -5.48 -5.40
N GLU A 32 -14.69 -6.53 -6.21
CA GLU A 32 -14.64 -7.92 -5.72
C GLU A 32 -13.32 -8.19 -4.99
N LEU A 33 -12.22 -7.68 -5.54
CA LEU A 33 -10.90 -7.77 -4.91
C LEU A 33 -10.84 -6.97 -3.61
N ALA A 34 -11.40 -5.77 -3.59
CA ALA A 34 -11.48 -4.95 -2.38
C ALA A 34 -12.32 -5.63 -1.29
N ALA A 35 -13.46 -6.20 -1.65
CA ALA A 35 -14.33 -6.93 -0.73
C ALA A 35 -13.59 -8.10 -0.05
N SER A 36 -12.84 -8.89 -0.83
CA SER A 36 -12.07 -10.03 -0.30
C SER A 36 -10.92 -9.62 0.64
N ARG A 37 -10.40 -8.38 0.49
CA ARG A 37 -9.28 -7.86 1.30
C ARG A 37 -9.72 -7.16 2.57
N LEU A 38 -10.80 -6.39 2.48
CA LEU A 38 -11.18 -5.43 3.52
C LEU A 38 -12.21 -5.97 4.52
N GLY A 39 -13.07 -6.89 4.09
CA GLY A 39 -14.25 -7.28 4.86
C GLY A 39 -15.32 -6.17 4.88
N ASN A 40 -16.45 -6.44 5.55
CA ASN A 40 -17.64 -5.59 5.46
C ASN A 40 -17.44 -4.15 5.97
N GLU A 41 -16.93 -3.97 7.16
CA GLU A 41 -16.81 -2.66 7.79
C GLU A 41 -15.85 -1.72 7.04
N ARG A 42 -14.68 -2.23 6.67
CA ARG A 42 -13.70 -1.41 5.93
C ARG A 42 -14.20 -1.11 4.52
N LEU A 43 -14.83 -2.08 3.86
CA LEU A 43 -15.40 -1.88 2.53
C LEU A 43 -16.45 -0.77 2.53
N GLU A 44 -17.32 -0.72 3.55
CA GLU A 44 -18.31 0.34 3.70
C GLU A 44 -17.66 1.72 3.89
N ARG A 45 -16.63 1.82 4.75
CA ARG A 45 -15.88 3.07 4.94
C ARG A 45 -15.19 3.53 3.66
N VAL A 46 -14.61 2.60 2.91
CA VAL A 46 -13.97 2.89 1.62
C VAL A 46 -14.99 3.39 0.59
N ILE A 47 -16.17 2.76 0.49
CA ILE A 47 -17.27 3.22 -0.39
C ILE A 47 -17.70 4.65 -0.02
N ASN A 48 -17.89 4.93 1.25
CA ASN A 48 -18.27 6.25 1.74
C ASN A 48 -17.19 7.28 1.39
N ARG A 49 -15.91 6.93 1.60
CA ARG A 49 -14.79 7.80 1.22
C ARG A 49 -14.74 8.11 -0.25
N MET A 50 -14.97 7.14 -1.13
CA MET A 50 -15.02 7.33 -2.57
C MET A 50 -16.20 8.19 -3.05
N ASN A 51 -17.29 8.19 -2.31
CA ASN A 51 -18.44 9.06 -2.59
C ASN A 51 -18.19 10.50 -2.15
N GLU A 52 -17.51 10.69 -1.01
CA GLU A 52 -17.14 12.00 -0.50
C GLU A 52 -16.01 12.65 -1.31
N LYS A 53 -15.03 11.84 -1.73
CA LYS A 53 -13.85 12.28 -2.48
C LYS A 53 -13.63 11.40 -3.70
N PRO A 54 -14.18 11.77 -4.86
CA PRO A 54 -14.10 10.99 -6.09
C PRO A 54 -12.67 10.69 -6.57
N GLU A 55 -11.71 11.55 -6.26
CA GLU A 55 -10.29 11.35 -6.59
C GLU A 55 -9.71 10.09 -5.91
N THR A 56 -10.26 9.66 -4.79
CA THR A 56 -9.79 8.45 -4.09
C THR A 56 -10.16 7.14 -4.79
N LYS A 57 -10.92 7.20 -5.90
CA LYS A 57 -11.19 6.06 -6.78
C LYS A 57 -9.99 5.68 -7.65
N GLU A 58 -9.01 6.57 -7.78
CA GLU A 58 -7.82 6.31 -8.57
C GLU A 58 -7.04 5.10 -8.05
N LEU A 59 -6.48 4.34 -9.01
CA LEU A 59 -5.67 3.17 -8.68
C LEU A 59 -4.27 3.60 -8.24
N VAL A 60 -3.90 3.18 -7.04
CA VAL A 60 -2.53 3.23 -6.55
C VAL A 60 -1.72 2.05 -7.11
N CYS A 61 -2.37 0.89 -7.24
CA CYS A 61 -1.76 -0.33 -7.77
C CYS A 61 -2.63 -0.93 -8.88
N GLU A 62 -2.17 -0.87 -10.11
CA GLU A 62 -2.87 -1.45 -11.27
C GLU A 62 -2.79 -2.97 -11.30
N CYS A 63 -1.67 -3.57 -10.87
CA CYS A 63 -1.50 -5.03 -10.86
C CYS A 63 -2.51 -5.75 -9.97
N GLU A 64 -2.83 -5.15 -8.81
CA GLU A 64 -3.71 -5.72 -7.80
C GLU A 64 -5.04 -4.95 -7.70
N ASN A 65 -5.27 -3.97 -8.58
CA ASN A 65 -6.46 -3.12 -8.58
C ASN A 65 -6.77 -2.52 -7.19
N VAL A 66 -5.75 -1.92 -6.56
CA VAL A 66 -5.88 -1.26 -5.25
C VAL A 66 -6.09 0.23 -5.46
N THR A 67 -7.15 0.77 -4.87
CA THR A 67 -7.52 2.18 -4.95
C THR A 67 -6.86 3.01 -3.85
N MET A 68 -6.82 4.34 -4.05
CA MET A 68 -6.32 5.27 -3.05
C MET A 68 -7.14 5.19 -1.75
N ALA A 69 -8.47 5.07 -1.84
CA ALA A 69 -9.32 4.95 -0.66
C ALA A 69 -9.00 3.72 0.19
N GLU A 70 -8.63 2.57 -0.42
CA GLU A 70 -8.19 1.39 0.33
C GLU A 70 -6.87 1.64 1.07
N VAL A 71 -5.92 2.32 0.43
CA VAL A 71 -4.64 2.69 1.06
C VAL A 71 -4.87 3.66 2.22
N GLU A 72 -5.69 4.70 2.03
CA GLU A 72 -6.06 5.66 3.08
C GLU A 72 -6.73 5.00 4.28
N GLU A 73 -7.68 4.08 4.04
CA GLU A 73 -8.39 3.38 5.10
C GLU A 73 -7.45 2.57 5.99
N ILE A 74 -6.55 1.79 5.35
CA ILE A 74 -5.60 0.96 6.09
C ILE A 74 -4.51 1.80 6.76
N ALA A 75 -4.07 2.89 6.13
CA ALA A 75 -3.05 3.76 6.71
C ALA A 75 -3.50 4.45 8.02
N LYS A 76 -4.80 4.68 8.19
CA LYS A 76 -5.38 5.29 9.40
C LYS A 76 -5.46 4.34 10.59
N GLU A 77 -5.29 3.04 10.39
CA GLU A 77 -5.35 2.07 11.48
C GLU A 77 -4.16 2.25 12.44
N SER A 78 -4.45 2.22 13.75
CA SER A 78 -3.46 2.51 14.81
C SER A 78 -2.24 1.57 14.82
N HIS A 79 -2.37 0.39 14.24
CA HIS A 79 -1.31 -0.61 14.14
C HIS A 79 -0.61 -0.65 12.78
N THR A 80 -1.00 0.22 11.83
CA THR A 80 -0.31 0.38 10.56
C THR A 80 0.81 1.41 10.72
N ARG A 81 2.05 0.96 10.60
CA ARG A 81 3.25 1.79 10.82
C ARG A 81 4.19 1.81 9.63
N THR A 82 4.04 0.88 8.69
CA THR A 82 4.93 0.70 7.56
C THR A 82 4.14 0.45 6.28
N ILE A 83 4.78 0.68 5.14
CA ILE A 83 4.20 0.29 3.84
C ILE A 83 4.00 -1.23 3.76
N SER A 84 4.82 -2.01 4.46
CA SER A 84 4.64 -3.46 4.54
C SER A 84 3.37 -3.87 5.29
N ASP A 85 2.89 -3.06 6.24
CA ASP A 85 1.60 -3.31 6.91
C ASP A 85 0.43 -3.03 5.96
N ILE A 86 0.49 -1.94 5.18
CA ILE A 86 -0.48 -1.65 4.13
C ILE A 86 -0.47 -2.77 3.08
N ARG A 87 0.73 -3.20 2.65
CA ARG A 87 0.92 -4.27 1.69
C ARG A 87 0.24 -5.58 2.09
N ARG A 88 0.38 -5.99 3.35
CA ARG A 88 -0.22 -7.24 3.86
C ARG A 88 -1.74 -7.22 3.80
N ARG A 89 -2.37 -6.04 3.90
CA ARG A 89 -3.83 -5.88 3.93
C ARG A 89 -4.42 -5.58 2.58
N THR A 90 -3.73 -4.79 1.75
CA THR A 90 -4.23 -4.35 0.44
C THR A 90 -3.64 -5.11 -0.73
N ARG A 91 -2.59 -5.93 -0.51
CA ARG A 91 -1.78 -6.61 -1.54
C ARG A 91 -0.97 -5.66 -2.43
N ILE A 92 -0.91 -4.37 -2.12
CA ILE A 92 -0.04 -3.42 -2.83
C ILE A 92 1.39 -3.95 -2.91
N GLY A 93 2.02 -3.87 -4.07
CA GLY A 93 3.38 -4.38 -4.26
C GLY A 93 3.52 -5.90 -4.35
N MET A 94 2.42 -6.65 -4.49
CA MET A 94 2.45 -8.11 -4.67
C MET A 94 2.31 -8.55 -6.13
N GLY A 95 1.92 -7.66 -7.03
CA GLY A 95 1.80 -7.95 -8.45
C GLY A 95 3.15 -7.97 -9.18
N THR A 96 3.11 -8.05 -10.51
CA THR A 96 4.28 -8.25 -11.38
C THR A 96 5.38 -7.21 -11.20
N CYS A 97 5.05 -5.94 -10.96
CA CYS A 97 6.03 -4.86 -10.74
C CYS A 97 6.69 -4.90 -9.35
N GLN A 98 6.20 -5.77 -8.45
CA GLN A 98 6.73 -5.95 -7.10
C GLN A 98 6.87 -4.65 -6.28
N GLY A 99 5.99 -3.69 -6.51
CA GLY A 99 5.97 -2.42 -5.80
C GLY A 99 6.76 -1.29 -6.45
N ALA A 100 7.37 -1.51 -7.60
CA ALA A 100 8.18 -0.50 -8.30
C ALA A 100 7.40 0.80 -8.59
N PHE A 101 6.10 0.71 -8.85
CA PHE A 101 5.27 1.89 -9.09
C PHE A 101 4.38 2.22 -7.89
N CYS A 102 3.67 1.21 -7.37
CA CYS A 102 2.67 1.45 -6.32
C CYS A 102 3.27 1.76 -4.94
N GLY A 103 4.48 1.30 -4.65
CA GLY A 103 5.16 1.65 -3.40
C GLY A 103 5.37 3.15 -3.27
N TYR A 104 5.83 3.78 -4.35
CA TYR A 104 6.03 5.21 -4.43
C TYR A 104 4.72 6.00 -4.29
N ARG A 105 3.67 5.59 -5.01
CA ARG A 105 2.34 6.21 -4.92
C ARG A 105 1.74 6.09 -3.51
N ALA A 106 1.90 4.92 -2.88
CA ALA A 106 1.42 4.70 -1.52
C ALA A 106 2.07 5.61 -0.49
N ILE A 107 3.37 5.90 -0.66
CA ILE A 107 4.08 6.87 0.20
C ILE A 107 3.49 8.28 0.03
N GLY A 108 3.15 8.68 -1.19
CA GLY A 108 2.46 9.96 -1.43
C GLY A 108 1.14 10.03 -0.67
N VAL A 109 0.30 9.00 -0.79
CA VAL A 109 -0.99 8.93 -0.06
C VAL A 109 -0.80 9.00 1.46
N VAL A 110 0.17 8.28 2.01
CA VAL A 110 0.48 8.31 3.45
C VAL A 110 0.97 9.70 3.87
N GLY A 111 1.85 10.33 3.08
CA GLY A 111 2.37 11.67 3.35
C GLY A 111 1.26 12.74 3.34
N ASP A 112 0.31 12.65 2.43
CA ASP A 112 -0.85 13.55 2.38
C ASP A 112 -1.75 13.41 3.60
N LEU A 113 -1.95 12.18 4.11
CA LEU A 113 -2.70 11.94 5.33
C LEU A 113 -2.02 12.55 6.56
N ASP A 114 -0.70 12.40 6.68
CA ASP A 114 0.07 13.00 7.78
C ASP A 114 0.04 14.54 7.73
N ALA A 115 0.02 15.12 6.55
CA ALA A 115 -0.08 16.58 6.38
C ALA A 115 -1.43 17.14 6.87
N VAL A 116 -2.50 16.35 6.78
CA VAL A 116 -3.86 16.73 7.22
C VAL A 116 -4.05 16.53 8.72
N ASP A 117 -3.41 15.50 9.31
CA ASP A 117 -3.62 15.12 10.71
C ASP A 117 -2.51 15.66 11.66
N LEU A 118 -2.12 16.91 11.44
CA LEU A 118 -1.02 17.62 12.13
C LEU A 118 -1.12 17.69 13.67
N LYS A 119 -2.18 17.15 14.28
CA LYS A 119 -2.42 17.28 15.72
C LYS A 119 -2.10 16.04 16.56
N SER A 120 -1.82 14.90 15.98
CA SER A 120 -1.91 13.65 16.74
C SER A 120 -0.70 12.73 16.77
N LYS A 121 0.29 12.79 15.85
CA LYS A 121 1.44 11.86 15.93
C LYS A 121 2.72 12.46 15.33
N SER A 122 3.85 12.06 15.88
CA SER A 122 5.18 12.20 15.29
C SER A 122 5.13 12.13 13.76
N LYS A 123 5.54 13.21 13.11
CA LYS A 123 5.66 13.31 11.63
C LYS A 123 6.31 12.03 11.11
N MET A 124 5.57 11.25 10.36
CA MET A 124 6.07 10.00 9.82
C MET A 124 7.15 10.32 8.79
N ASP A 125 8.34 9.77 8.96
CA ASP A 125 9.41 9.92 7.97
C ASP A 125 9.06 9.10 6.73
N THR A 126 8.36 9.73 5.78
CA THR A 126 7.94 9.10 4.52
C THR A 126 9.13 8.61 3.69
N LYS A 127 10.28 9.31 3.73
CA LYS A 127 11.52 8.91 3.08
C LYS A 127 12.07 7.62 3.71
N GLY A 128 12.12 7.56 5.03
CA GLY A 128 12.55 6.36 5.77
C GLY A 128 11.62 5.17 5.53
N LEU A 129 10.32 5.38 5.52
CA LEU A 129 9.34 4.33 5.21
C LEU A 129 9.51 3.74 3.80
N PHE A 130 9.79 4.59 2.82
CA PHE A 130 10.02 4.14 1.45
C PHE A 130 11.35 3.39 1.33
N LYS A 131 12.40 3.91 1.95
CA LYS A 131 13.70 3.25 2.03
C LYS A 131 13.56 1.84 2.61
N ASP A 132 12.93 1.70 3.77
CA ASP A 132 12.69 0.42 4.41
C ASP A 132 11.90 -0.54 3.51
N PHE A 133 10.87 -0.03 2.82
CA PHE A 133 10.11 -0.83 1.89
C PHE A 133 10.96 -1.37 0.73
N VAL A 134 11.74 -0.51 0.08
CA VAL A 134 12.62 -0.89 -1.03
C VAL A 134 13.67 -1.89 -0.58
N GLU A 135 14.32 -1.64 0.58
CA GLU A 135 15.32 -2.56 1.13
C GLU A 135 14.75 -3.94 1.48
N GLN A 136 13.58 -3.99 2.10
CA GLN A 136 12.93 -5.27 2.42
C GLN A 136 12.51 -6.02 1.16
N ARG A 137 12.04 -5.31 0.14
CA ARG A 137 11.74 -5.89 -1.16
C ARG A 137 13.00 -6.47 -1.80
N TRP A 138 14.07 -5.72 -1.82
CA TRP A 138 15.37 -6.13 -2.34
C TRP A 138 15.90 -7.39 -1.65
N LYS A 139 15.91 -7.41 -0.33
CA LYS A 139 16.33 -8.58 0.47
C LYS A 139 15.50 -9.82 0.13
N GLY A 140 14.19 -9.69 -0.08
CA GLY A 140 13.31 -10.80 -0.38
C GLY A 140 13.45 -11.34 -1.82
N ILE A 141 13.76 -10.48 -2.77
CA ILE A 141 13.84 -10.84 -4.19
C ILE A 141 15.24 -11.34 -4.58
N ARG A 142 16.30 -10.74 -4.04
CA ARG A 142 17.69 -11.03 -4.40
C ARG A 142 18.06 -12.52 -4.44
N PRO A 143 17.64 -13.37 -3.50
CA PRO A 143 18.00 -14.79 -3.52
C PRO A 143 17.45 -15.57 -4.71
N VAL A 144 16.38 -15.07 -5.36
CA VAL A 144 15.70 -15.74 -6.48
C VAL A 144 15.94 -15.07 -7.83
N LEU A 145 16.64 -13.92 -7.84
CA LEU A 145 17.00 -13.22 -9.06
C LEU A 145 18.35 -13.68 -9.60
N TRP A 146 18.42 -13.81 -10.92
CA TRP A 146 19.64 -14.16 -11.63
C TRP A 146 19.66 -13.55 -13.03
N GLY A 147 20.88 -13.43 -13.61
CA GLY A 147 21.06 -12.95 -14.97
C GLY A 147 20.50 -11.55 -15.19
N ASN A 148 19.74 -11.36 -16.26
CA ASN A 148 19.19 -10.06 -16.64
C ASN A 148 18.18 -9.52 -15.64
N MET A 149 17.39 -10.37 -15.00
CA MET A 149 16.41 -9.94 -13.97
C MET A 149 17.13 -9.28 -12.77
N ALA A 150 18.27 -9.81 -12.36
CA ALA A 150 19.06 -9.19 -11.31
C ALA A 150 19.58 -7.81 -11.73
N ARG A 151 20.05 -7.65 -12.98
CA ARG A 151 20.48 -6.36 -13.52
C ARG A 151 19.36 -5.32 -13.54
N GLU A 152 18.18 -5.68 -14.03
CA GLU A 152 17.01 -4.79 -14.08
C GLU A 152 16.58 -4.35 -12.68
N THR A 153 16.61 -5.26 -11.73
CA THR A 153 16.23 -4.94 -10.34
C THR A 153 17.26 -4.03 -9.67
N GLU A 154 18.56 -4.26 -9.92
CA GLU A 154 19.63 -3.38 -9.42
C GLU A 154 19.56 -2.00 -10.08
N LEU A 155 19.30 -1.94 -11.39
CA LEU A 155 19.11 -0.67 -12.10
C LEU A 155 17.92 0.12 -11.51
N THR A 156 16.79 -0.54 -11.33
CA THR A 156 15.59 0.08 -10.73
C THR A 156 15.88 0.61 -9.33
N ARG A 157 16.60 -0.17 -8.52
CA ARG A 157 17.03 0.27 -7.18
C ARG A 157 17.94 1.49 -7.27
N GLY A 158 18.94 1.47 -8.13
CA GLY A 158 19.85 2.59 -8.34
C GLY A 158 19.14 3.87 -8.81
N ILE A 159 18.11 3.73 -9.65
CA ILE A 159 17.28 4.87 -10.08
C ILE A 159 16.52 5.47 -8.87
N TYR A 160 15.93 4.65 -8.01
CA TYR A 160 15.26 5.16 -6.80
C TYR A 160 16.25 5.79 -5.82
N ASP A 161 17.39 5.17 -5.60
CA ASP A 161 18.43 5.72 -4.73
C ASP A 161 18.89 7.10 -5.23
N ALA A 162 19.10 7.25 -6.54
CA ALA A 162 19.54 8.50 -7.14
C ALA A 162 18.43 9.57 -7.21
N THR A 163 17.22 9.20 -7.68
CA THR A 163 16.14 10.17 -7.93
C THR A 163 15.50 10.69 -6.65
N LEU A 164 15.41 9.84 -5.63
CA LEU A 164 14.73 10.15 -4.37
C LEU A 164 15.72 10.46 -3.24
N ASN A 165 17.01 10.42 -3.53
CA ASN A 165 18.07 10.59 -2.54
C ASN A 165 17.83 9.75 -1.27
N ILE A 166 17.42 8.49 -1.46
CA ILE A 166 17.01 7.60 -0.36
C ILE A 166 18.14 7.41 0.64
N ASN A 167 19.38 7.33 0.17
CA ASN A 167 20.55 7.12 1.01
C ASN A 167 21.20 8.43 1.50
N GLY A 168 20.67 9.60 1.15
CA GLY A 168 21.19 10.89 1.57
C GLY A 168 22.58 11.23 1.00
N ALA A 169 22.96 10.62 -0.12
CA ALA A 169 24.29 10.80 -0.71
C ALA A 169 24.50 12.17 -1.38
N ILE A 170 23.39 12.87 -1.68
CA ILE A 170 23.40 14.13 -2.45
C ILE A 170 23.37 15.37 -1.53
N ASP A 171 23.04 15.22 -0.24
CA ASP A 171 22.81 16.36 0.67
C ASP A 171 24.10 16.93 1.30
N ASN A 172 25.29 16.53 0.85
CA ASN A 172 26.55 16.89 1.52
C ASN A 172 27.42 17.91 0.75
N GLU A 173 26.83 18.67 -0.18
CA GLU A 173 27.54 19.76 -0.85
C GLU A 173 26.80 21.10 -0.59
N GLU A 174 26.91 21.64 0.62
CA GLU A 174 26.83 23.06 0.94
C GLU A 174 28.02 23.49 1.79
#